data_f076aa0875cb7473043a8dcc7b7cddef
#
_entry.id   f076aa0875cb7473043a8dcc7b7cddef
#
_cell.length_a   1.000
_cell.length_b   1.000
_cell.length_c   1.000
_cell.angle_alpha   90.00
_cell.angle_beta   90.00
_cell.angle_gamma   90.00
#
_symmetry.space_group_name_H-M   'P 1'
#
loop_
_entity.id
_entity.type
_entity.pdbx_description
1 polymer ?
#
loop_
_entity_poly.entity_id
_entity_poly.type
_entity_poly.pdbx_seq_one_letter_code
_entity_poly.pdbx_strand_id
1 'polypeptide(L)'
;MAVPTAVAPPLVLASSSVRRLDLLRQIGIEPDGIDTPDIDEAVAKGELPRQHAERLAAEKARAVAGRLAAPAFVLAADTVVACGRRILPKTQDRADAERCLELLSGRRHRVHGGIAVVTPAGRLVTRLVTTQVRFKRLDLPERERYLDSAEWQGKAGGYAIQGLAASFIPWINGSYANVVGLPLVETLALLQGQGWRRP
;
A
#
# COMPACT_ATOMS: atom_id res chain seq x y z
N MET A 1 34.28 -10.39 29.88
CA MET A 1 34.02 -10.86 28.52
C MET A 1 32.80 -10.04 27.99
N ALA A 2 33.00 -9.17 27.00
CA ALA A 2 31.91 -8.44 26.39
C ALA A 2 31.04 -9.43 25.56
N VAL A 3 29.79 -9.54 25.88
CA VAL A 3 28.83 -10.28 25.06
C VAL A 3 28.78 -9.59 23.69
N PRO A 4 29.01 -10.28 22.57
CA PRO A 4 28.87 -9.64 21.27
C PRO A 4 27.47 -9.12 21.14
N THR A 5 27.32 -7.82 20.96
CA THR A 5 26.02 -7.17 20.65
C THR A 5 25.56 -7.77 19.33
N ALA A 6 24.59 -8.67 19.37
CA ALA A 6 24.02 -9.25 18.17
C ALA A 6 23.46 -8.08 17.33
N VAL A 7 23.98 -7.91 16.13
CA VAL A 7 23.48 -6.91 15.18
C VAL A 7 22.01 -7.19 14.94
N ALA A 8 21.16 -6.20 15.12
CA ALA A 8 19.72 -6.36 14.91
C ALA A 8 19.46 -6.79 13.45
N PRO A 9 18.56 -7.76 13.21
CA PRO A 9 18.27 -8.19 11.86
C PRO A 9 17.77 -7.03 11.00
N PRO A 10 18.25 -6.89 9.75
CA PRO A 10 17.91 -5.78 8.86
C PRO A 10 16.43 -5.79 8.49
N LEU A 11 15.91 -4.62 8.11
CA LEU A 11 14.57 -4.43 7.54
C LEU A 11 14.66 -4.24 6.04
N VAL A 12 14.02 -5.11 5.28
CA VAL A 12 13.88 -5.01 3.82
C VAL A 12 12.46 -4.59 3.46
N LEU A 13 12.32 -3.54 2.67
CA LEU A 13 11.03 -3.13 2.10
C LEU A 13 10.80 -3.86 0.76
N ALA A 14 9.84 -4.76 0.74
CA ALA A 14 9.42 -5.51 -0.46
C ALA A 14 8.44 -4.66 -1.31
N SER A 15 8.96 -3.61 -1.96
CA SER A 15 8.13 -2.70 -2.76
C SER A 15 8.98 -1.78 -3.64
N SER A 16 8.54 -1.55 -4.89
CA SER A 16 9.07 -0.50 -5.78
C SER A 16 8.42 0.88 -5.56
N SER A 17 7.46 0.98 -4.64
CA SER A 17 6.71 2.23 -4.40
C SER A 17 7.51 3.24 -3.60
N VAL A 18 7.95 4.33 -4.26
CA VAL A 18 8.59 5.48 -3.60
C VAL A 18 7.74 6.03 -2.47
N ARG A 19 6.41 6.10 -2.64
CA ARG A 19 5.48 6.58 -1.60
C ARG A 19 5.56 5.77 -0.31
N ARG A 20 5.73 4.46 -0.38
CA ARG A 20 5.86 3.61 0.82
C ARG A 20 7.18 3.86 1.53
N LEU A 21 8.25 4.06 0.77
CA LEU A 21 9.53 4.45 1.32
C LEU A 21 9.45 5.80 2.03
N ASP A 22 8.86 6.80 1.38
CA ASP A 22 8.67 8.14 1.95
C ASP A 22 7.83 8.11 3.23
N LEU A 23 6.78 7.28 3.27
CA LEU A 23 5.97 7.10 4.47
C LEU A 23 6.77 6.46 5.63
N LEU A 24 7.64 5.49 5.36
CA LEU A 24 8.53 4.93 6.39
C LEU A 24 9.50 5.99 6.89
N ARG A 25 10.12 6.75 6.00
CA ARG A 25 11.02 7.86 6.32
C ARG A 25 10.34 8.94 7.16
N GLN A 26 9.08 9.24 6.87
CA GLN A 26 8.28 10.21 7.65
C GLN A 26 8.21 9.85 9.13
N ILE A 27 8.24 8.56 9.47
CA ILE A 27 8.27 8.09 10.86
C ILE A 27 9.67 7.69 11.33
N GLY A 28 10.73 8.10 10.60
CA GLY A 28 12.13 7.85 10.95
C GLY A 28 12.55 6.39 10.79
N ILE A 29 11.95 5.65 9.88
CA ILE A 29 12.35 4.29 9.50
C ILE A 29 13.00 4.36 8.13
N GLU A 30 14.32 4.07 8.08
CA GLU A 30 15.01 3.83 6.83
C GLU A 30 15.20 2.31 6.70
N PRO A 31 14.64 1.65 5.68
CA PRO A 31 14.89 0.23 5.47
C PRO A 31 16.34 0.00 5.03
N ASP A 32 16.96 -1.08 5.52
CA ASP A 32 18.32 -1.46 5.17
C ASP A 32 18.45 -1.93 3.71
N GLY A 33 17.32 -2.32 3.10
CA GLY A 33 17.25 -2.72 1.70
C GLY A 33 15.87 -2.54 1.11
N ILE A 34 15.85 -2.40 -0.22
CA ILE A 34 14.61 -2.37 -1.00
C ILE A 34 14.71 -3.45 -2.05
N ASP A 35 13.69 -4.30 -2.15
CA ASP A 35 13.62 -5.35 -3.14
C ASP A 35 12.22 -5.40 -3.76
N THR A 36 12.16 -5.38 -5.09
CA THR A 36 10.88 -5.37 -5.81
C THR A 36 10.33 -6.79 -5.96
N PRO A 37 9.15 -7.09 -5.38
CA PRO A 37 8.56 -8.41 -5.55
C PRO A 37 8.11 -8.61 -7.00
N ASP A 38 8.36 -9.80 -7.52
CA ASP A 38 7.84 -10.27 -8.81
C ASP A 38 6.79 -11.35 -8.52
N ILE A 39 5.51 -10.99 -8.63
CA ILE A 39 4.36 -11.87 -8.40
C ILE A 39 3.22 -11.53 -9.36
N ASP A 40 2.33 -12.49 -9.60
CA ASP A 40 1.07 -12.24 -10.31
C ASP A 40 0.10 -11.47 -9.40
N GLU A 41 -0.25 -10.24 -9.79
CA GLU A 41 -1.20 -9.39 -9.08
C GLU A 41 -2.65 -9.56 -9.58
N ALA A 42 -2.97 -10.55 -10.41
CA ALA A 42 -4.32 -10.75 -10.91
C ALA A 42 -5.31 -11.07 -9.78
N VAL A 43 -6.54 -10.55 -9.92
CA VAL A 43 -7.63 -10.85 -8.98
C VAL A 43 -8.11 -12.27 -9.20
N ALA A 44 -8.10 -13.10 -8.16
CA ALA A 44 -8.59 -14.47 -8.23
C ALA A 44 -10.13 -14.53 -8.40
N LYS A 45 -10.63 -15.61 -9.02
CA LYS A 45 -12.07 -15.76 -9.24
C LYS A 45 -12.85 -15.69 -7.93
N GLY A 46 -13.77 -14.74 -7.83
CA GLY A 46 -14.61 -14.55 -6.65
C GLY A 46 -13.92 -13.85 -5.47
N GLU A 47 -12.68 -13.43 -5.62
CA GLU A 47 -11.90 -12.79 -4.57
C GLU A 47 -12.49 -11.43 -4.16
N LEU A 48 -12.63 -11.22 -2.86
CA LEU A 48 -13.11 -9.94 -2.33
C LEU A 48 -11.96 -8.93 -2.22
N PRO A 49 -12.21 -7.60 -2.31
CA PRO A 49 -11.16 -6.58 -2.22
C PRO A 49 -10.25 -6.69 -1.00
N ARG A 50 -10.80 -7.07 0.15
CA ARG A 50 -10.05 -7.27 1.40
C ARG A 50 -9.10 -8.45 1.30
N GLN A 51 -9.58 -9.57 0.77
CA GLN A 51 -8.80 -10.80 0.59
C GLN A 51 -7.67 -10.55 -0.41
N HIS A 52 -7.95 -9.84 -1.50
CA HIS A 52 -6.97 -9.48 -2.51
C HIS A 52 -5.81 -8.65 -1.94
N ALA A 53 -6.11 -7.58 -1.18
CA ALA A 53 -5.08 -6.76 -0.55
C ALA A 53 -4.20 -7.55 0.44
N GLU A 54 -4.81 -8.42 1.24
CA GLU A 54 -4.09 -9.23 2.23
C GLU A 54 -3.24 -10.32 1.58
N ARG A 55 -3.80 -11.02 0.58
CA ARG A 55 -3.07 -12.04 -0.20
C ARG A 55 -1.85 -11.45 -0.89
N LEU A 56 -2.03 -10.35 -1.65
CA LEU A 56 -0.91 -9.73 -2.37
C LEU A 56 0.19 -9.23 -1.42
N ALA A 57 -0.16 -8.66 -0.28
CA ALA A 57 0.83 -8.25 0.70
C ALA A 57 1.63 -9.47 1.21
N ALA A 58 0.95 -10.57 1.53
CA ALA A 58 1.58 -11.81 2.00
C ALA A 58 2.49 -12.45 0.94
N GLU A 59 2.02 -12.53 -0.30
CA GLU A 59 2.79 -13.10 -1.42
C GLU A 59 4.03 -12.26 -1.73
N LYS A 60 3.91 -10.92 -1.75
CA LYS A 60 5.04 -10.00 -1.91
C LYS A 60 6.10 -10.20 -0.84
N ALA A 61 5.68 -10.29 0.43
CA ALA A 61 6.62 -10.51 1.54
C ALA A 61 7.34 -11.86 1.42
N ARG A 62 6.62 -12.93 1.10
CA ARG A 62 7.20 -14.27 0.92
C ARG A 62 8.14 -14.33 -0.27
N ALA A 63 7.78 -13.75 -1.41
CA ALA A 63 8.59 -13.75 -2.62
C ALA A 63 9.96 -13.10 -2.39
N VAL A 64 10.00 -11.98 -1.66
CA VAL A 64 11.25 -11.32 -1.30
C VAL A 64 12.01 -12.11 -0.23
N ALA A 65 11.34 -12.53 0.85
CA ALA A 65 11.98 -13.29 1.93
C ALA A 65 12.63 -14.58 1.45
N GLY A 66 12.00 -15.27 0.48
CA GLY A 66 12.50 -16.53 -0.06
C GLY A 66 13.77 -16.44 -0.89
N ARG A 67 14.19 -15.23 -1.30
CA ARG A 67 15.40 -15.01 -2.11
C ARG A 67 16.52 -14.27 -1.38
N LEU A 68 16.28 -13.83 -0.12
CA LEU A 68 17.33 -13.19 0.67
C LEU A 68 18.38 -14.21 1.11
N ALA A 69 19.66 -13.82 1.00
CA ALA A 69 20.79 -14.64 1.41
C ALA A 69 20.94 -14.75 2.93
N ALA A 70 20.38 -13.81 3.69
CA ALA A 70 20.48 -13.75 5.14
C ALA A 70 19.11 -13.45 5.78
N PRO A 71 18.88 -13.90 7.04
CA PRO A 71 17.66 -13.60 7.76
C PRO A 71 17.42 -12.11 7.94
N ALA A 72 16.22 -11.63 7.60
CA ALA A 72 15.81 -10.24 7.70
C ALA A 72 14.33 -10.12 8.09
N PHE A 73 13.90 -8.96 8.57
CA PHE A 73 12.51 -8.57 8.53
C PHE A 73 12.16 -8.11 7.11
N VAL A 74 11.13 -8.69 6.51
CA VAL A 74 10.65 -8.28 5.18
C VAL A 74 9.27 -7.67 5.33
N LEU A 75 9.15 -6.38 5.06
CA LEU A 75 7.89 -5.63 5.07
C LEU A 75 7.35 -5.50 3.65
N ALA A 76 6.14 -5.95 3.43
CA ALA A 76 5.40 -5.72 2.18
C ALA A 76 4.04 -5.08 2.46
N ALA A 77 3.50 -4.40 1.48
CA ALA A 77 2.13 -3.90 1.50
C ALA A 77 1.49 -3.96 0.12
N ASP A 78 0.17 -4.06 0.12
CA ASP A 78 -0.63 -3.85 -1.09
C ASP A 78 -1.80 -2.91 -0.82
N THR A 79 -2.23 -2.17 -1.86
CA THR A 79 -3.28 -1.16 -1.74
C THR A 79 -4.34 -1.38 -2.81
N VAL A 80 -5.54 -1.67 -2.37
CA VAL A 80 -6.70 -1.96 -3.23
C VAL A 80 -7.77 -0.91 -3.01
N VAL A 81 -8.16 -0.23 -4.09
CA VAL A 81 -9.32 0.69 -4.09
C VAL A 81 -10.55 -0.07 -4.58
N ALA A 82 -11.65 0.02 -3.84
CA ALA A 82 -12.87 -0.68 -4.19
C ALA A 82 -14.14 0.15 -3.99
N CYS A 83 -15.02 0.13 -4.98
CA CYS A 83 -16.38 0.67 -4.90
C CYS A 83 -17.37 -0.49 -4.73
N GLY A 84 -17.91 -0.66 -3.52
CA GLY A 84 -18.63 -1.88 -3.16
C GLY A 84 -17.71 -3.11 -3.20
N ARG A 85 -18.06 -4.08 -4.04
CA ARG A 85 -17.24 -5.29 -4.29
C ARG A 85 -16.33 -5.17 -5.50
N ARG A 86 -16.49 -4.12 -6.30
CA ARG A 86 -15.71 -3.90 -7.51
C ARG A 86 -14.32 -3.34 -7.14
N ILE A 87 -13.28 -4.11 -7.42
CA ILE A 87 -11.88 -3.67 -7.36
C ILE A 87 -11.64 -2.74 -8.54
N LEU A 88 -11.02 -1.59 -8.28
CA LEU A 88 -10.59 -0.66 -9.31
C LEU A 88 -9.13 -0.95 -9.67
N PRO A 89 -8.77 -0.97 -10.96
CA PRO A 89 -7.43 -1.32 -11.40
C PRO A 89 -6.39 -0.27 -11.00
N LYS A 90 -5.12 -0.64 -11.08
CA LYS A 90 -4.03 0.31 -11.24
C LYS A 90 -4.11 0.83 -12.68
N THR A 91 -4.38 2.12 -12.84
CA THR A 91 -4.61 2.74 -14.14
C THR A 91 -3.32 2.86 -14.93
N GLN A 92 -3.33 2.40 -16.18
CA GLN A 92 -2.17 2.45 -17.08
C GLN A 92 -2.39 3.47 -18.20
N ASP A 93 -3.63 3.74 -18.55
CA ASP A 93 -4.01 4.68 -19.59
C ASP A 93 -5.08 5.68 -19.09
N ARG A 94 -5.26 6.76 -19.87
CA ARG A 94 -6.20 7.85 -19.58
C ARG A 94 -7.65 7.36 -19.49
N ALA A 95 -8.04 6.43 -20.36
CA ALA A 95 -9.42 5.94 -20.39
C ALA A 95 -9.77 5.13 -19.14
N ASP A 96 -8.81 4.32 -18.63
CA ASP A 96 -8.97 3.63 -17.35
C ASP A 96 -9.10 4.61 -16.19
N ALA A 97 -8.29 5.66 -16.17
CA ALA A 97 -8.34 6.70 -15.15
C ALA A 97 -9.68 7.45 -15.18
N GLU A 98 -10.15 7.81 -16.36
CA GLU A 98 -11.45 8.46 -16.56
C GLU A 98 -12.60 7.61 -16.04
N ARG A 99 -12.65 6.32 -16.41
CA ARG A 99 -13.66 5.38 -15.90
C ARG A 99 -13.63 5.26 -14.38
N CYS A 100 -12.45 5.28 -13.77
CA CYS A 100 -12.31 5.26 -12.32
C CYS A 100 -12.87 6.54 -11.69
N LEU A 101 -12.51 7.72 -12.20
CA LEU A 101 -12.99 9.01 -11.69
C LEU A 101 -14.51 9.15 -11.82
N GLU A 102 -15.09 8.72 -12.93
CA GLU A 102 -16.55 8.70 -13.14
C GLU A 102 -17.25 7.82 -12.11
N LEU A 103 -16.70 6.62 -11.86
CA LEU A 103 -17.25 5.71 -10.86
C LEU A 103 -17.15 6.29 -9.44
N LEU A 104 -16.06 6.98 -9.13
CA LEU A 104 -15.80 7.53 -7.78
C LEU A 104 -16.50 8.85 -7.52
N SER A 105 -16.81 9.63 -8.56
CA SER A 105 -17.46 10.95 -8.47
C SER A 105 -18.75 10.91 -7.64
N GLY A 106 -18.82 11.72 -6.58
CA GLY A 106 -19.97 11.83 -5.67
C GLY A 106 -20.18 10.63 -4.75
N ARG A 107 -19.26 9.64 -4.73
CA ARG A 107 -19.45 8.38 -4.00
C ARG A 107 -18.45 8.18 -2.86
N ARG A 108 -18.84 7.27 -1.97
CA ARG A 108 -17.93 6.67 -0.99
C ARG A 108 -17.35 5.40 -1.57
N HIS A 109 -16.06 5.21 -1.32
CA HIS A 109 -15.34 4.00 -1.66
C HIS A 109 -14.43 3.56 -0.51
N ARG A 110 -13.83 2.40 -0.62
CA ARG A 110 -12.90 1.86 0.39
C ARG A 110 -11.53 1.68 -0.20
N VAL A 111 -10.53 1.97 0.62
CA VAL A 111 -9.13 1.67 0.37
C VAL A 111 -8.71 0.61 1.38
N HIS A 112 -8.38 -0.58 0.89
CA HIS A 112 -7.90 -1.69 1.68
C HIS A 112 -6.38 -1.75 1.56
N GLY A 113 -5.68 -1.56 2.67
CA GLY A 113 -4.23 -1.73 2.76
C GLY A 113 -3.92 -3.06 3.44
N GLY A 114 -3.38 -4.01 2.70
CA GLY A 114 -2.76 -5.20 3.25
C GLY A 114 -1.32 -4.89 3.66
N ILE A 115 -0.92 -5.33 4.85
CA ILE A 115 0.47 -5.29 5.32
C ILE A 115 0.88 -6.71 5.66
N ALA A 116 2.11 -7.07 5.34
CA ALA A 116 2.70 -8.35 5.70
C ALA A 116 4.14 -8.15 6.18
N VAL A 117 4.50 -8.86 7.23
CA VAL A 117 5.87 -8.95 7.73
C VAL A 117 6.28 -10.41 7.78
N VAL A 118 7.39 -10.75 7.12
CA VAL A 118 8.11 -12.00 7.36
C VAL A 118 9.24 -11.71 8.34
N THR A 119 9.29 -12.46 9.44
CA THR A 119 10.35 -12.31 10.45
C THR A 119 11.65 -13.04 10.03
N PRO A 120 12.80 -12.76 10.65
CA PRO A 120 14.03 -13.50 10.41
C PRO A 120 13.90 -15.02 10.63
N ALA A 121 12.94 -15.44 11.46
CA ALA A 121 12.62 -16.85 11.70
C ALA A 121 11.65 -17.45 10.67
N GLY A 122 11.31 -16.72 9.60
CA GLY A 122 10.40 -17.17 8.54
C GLY A 122 8.90 -17.09 8.88
N ARG A 123 8.53 -16.54 10.05
CA ARG A 123 7.11 -16.38 10.42
C ARG A 123 6.47 -15.22 9.64
N LEU A 124 5.36 -15.51 8.94
CA LEU A 124 4.54 -14.50 8.30
C LEU A 124 3.45 -14.00 9.24
N VAL A 125 3.29 -12.69 9.32
CA VAL A 125 2.17 -12.03 10.02
C VAL A 125 1.58 -10.98 9.11
N THR A 126 0.23 -10.92 9.03
CA THR A 126 -0.49 -9.96 8.19
C THR A 126 -1.40 -9.05 9.00
N ARG A 127 -1.71 -7.91 8.42
CA ARG A 127 -2.72 -6.97 8.93
C ARG A 127 -3.45 -6.34 7.76
N LEU A 128 -4.76 -6.20 7.91
CA LEU A 128 -5.59 -5.48 6.95
C LEU A 128 -6.13 -4.20 7.59
N VAL A 129 -5.97 -3.08 6.89
CA VAL A 129 -6.49 -1.77 7.28
C VAL A 129 -7.47 -1.29 6.21
N THR A 130 -8.62 -0.78 6.63
CA THR A 130 -9.63 -0.27 5.70
C THR A 130 -9.91 1.19 6.02
N THR A 131 -9.79 2.05 5.02
CA THR A 131 -10.13 3.47 5.08
C THR A 131 -11.28 3.76 4.12
N GLN A 132 -12.26 4.51 4.58
CA GLN A 132 -13.33 5.01 3.73
C GLN A 132 -12.97 6.41 3.23
N VAL A 133 -13.17 6.64 1.95
CA VAL A 133 -12.94 7.92 1.28
C VAL A 133 -14.21 8.34 0.57
N ARG A 134 -14.55 9.62 0.63
CA ARG A 134 -15.66 10.19 -0.15
C ARG A 134 -15.13 11.22 -1.12
N PHE A 135 -15.48 11.06 -2.40
CA PHE A 135 -15.30 12.09 -3.41
C PHE A 135 -16.48 13.02 -3.44
N LYS A 136 -16.24 14.32 -3.65
CA LYS A 136 -17.29 15.23 -4.11
C LYS A 136 -17.74 14.85 -5.52
N ARG A 137 -18.86 15.39 -5.97
CA ARG A 137 -19.24 15.28 -7.38
C ARG A 137 -18.25 16.10 -8.20
N LEU A 138 -17.60 15.45 -9.18
CA LEU A 138 -16.62 16.06 -10.08
C LEU A 138 -17.32 16.54 -11.33
N ASP A 139 -17.09 17.77 -11.73
CA ASP A 139 -17.49 18.27 -13.04
C ASP A 139 -16.52 17.85 -14.15
N LEU A 140 -16.86 18.11 -15.38
CA LEU A 140 -16.03 17.76 -16.54
C LEU A 140 -14.68 18.49 -16.53
N PRO A 141 -14.60 19.82 -16.32
CA PRO A 141 -13.31 20.54 -16.26
C PRO A 141 -12.37 20.03 -15.17
N GLU A 142 -12.88 19.65 -14.00
CA GLU A 142 -12.07 19.09 -12.91
C GLU A 142 -11.48 17.73 -13.30
N ARG A 143 -12.28 16.87 -13.92
CA ARG A 143 -11.81 15.55 -14.38
C ARG A 143 -10.75 15.70 -15.46
N GLU A 144 -10.99 16.54 -16.47
CA GLU A 144 -10.04 16.77 -17.56
C GLU A 144 -8.70 17.33 -17.03
N ARG A 145 -8.74 18.33 -16.15
CA ARG A 145 -7.52 18.88 -15.54
C ARG A 145 -6.73 17.82 -14.78
N TYR A 146 -7.43 16.94 -14.06
CA TYR A 146 -6.78 15.86 -13.34
C TYR A 146 -6.19 14.80 -14.28
N LEU A 147 -6.92 14.44 -15.33
CA LEU A 147 -6.43 13.50 -16.33
C LEU A 147 -5.19 14.03 -17.07
N ASP A 148 -5.16 15.33 -17.35
CA ASP A 148 -4.01 16.01 -18.00
C ASP A 148 -2.76 16.05 -17.12
N SER A 149 -2.92 16.02 -15.78
CA SER A 149 -1.79 15.99 -14.84
C SER A 149 -1.01 14.68 -14.84
N ALA A 150 -1.57 13.62 -15.38
CA ALA A 150 -1.02 12.26 -15.35
C ALA A 150 -0.74 11.70 -13.93
N GLU A 151 -1.19 12.36 -12.85
CA GLU A 151 -1.02 11.86 -11.47
C GLU A 151 -1.70 10.51 -11.20
N TRP A 152 -2.62 10.12 -12.06
CA TRP A 152 -3.34 8.84 -12.01
C TRP A 152 -2.48 7.64 -12.41
N GLN A 153 -1.37 7.85 -13.13
CA GLN A 153 -0.55 6.75 -13.67
C GLN A 153 -0.06 5.80 -12.56
N GLY A 154 -0.30 4.50 -12.75
CA GLY A 154 0.08 3.45 -11.80
C GLY A 154 -0.61 3.53 -10.44
N LYS A 155 -1.72 4.28 -10.30
CA LYS A 155 -2.46 4.39 -9.05
C LYS A 155 -3.69 3.49 -9.05
N ALA A 156 -3.88 2.75 -7.96
CA ALA A 156 -5.12 2.00 -7.74
C ALA A 156 -6.31 2.97 -7.69
N GLY A 157 -7.35 2.70 -8.49
CA GLY A 157 -8.50 3.59 -8.60
C GLY A 157 -8.23 4.94 -9.30
N GLY A 158 -7.06 5.10 -9.93
CA GLY A 158 -6.72 6.25 -10.75
C GLY A 158 -6.55 7.56 -10.00
N TYR A 159 -6.17 7.57 -8.70
CA TYR A 159 -5.93 8.82 -8.00
C TYR A 159 -4.82 8.75 -6.95
N ALA A 160 -4.19 9.90 -6.69
CA ALA A 160 -3.19 10.12 -5.66
C ALA A 160 -3.72 11.15 -4.64
N ILE A 161 -4.06 10.69 -3.42
CA ILE A 161 -4.65 11.56 -2.38
C ILE A 161 -3.73 12.72 -1.97
N GLN A 162 -2.43 12.55 -2.09
CA GLN A 162 -1.42 13.55 -1.76
C GLN A 162 -1.18 14.59 -2.86
N GLY A 163 -1.78 14.41 -4.03
CA GLY A 163 -1.68 15.31 -5.18
C GLY A 163 -2.96 16.11 -5.42
N LEU A 164 -3.23 16.45 -6.67
CA LEU A 164 -4.40 17.24 -7.09
C LEU A 164 -5.73 16.62 -6.64
N ALA A 165 -5.81 15.28 -6.54
CA ALA A 165 -7.02 14.60 -6.09
C ALA A 165 -7.37 14.90 -4.62
N ALA A 166 -6.47 15.51 -3.83
CA ALA A 166 -6.81 16.00 -2.48
C ALA A 166 -8.02 16.96 -2.51
N SER A 167 -8.15 17.78 -3.57
CA SER A 167 -9.25 18.72 -3.75
C SER A 167 -10.61 18.04 -4.04
N PHE A 168 -10.61 16.75 -4.34
CA PHE A 168 -11.80 15.94 -4.59
C PHE A 168 -12.37 15.29 -3.34
N ILE A 169 -11.59 15.27 -2.24
CA ILE A 169 -11.83 14.43 -1.05
C ILE A 169 -12.24 15.30 0.14
N PRO A 170 -13.55 15.55 0.33
CA PRO A 170 -14.05 16.31 1.47
C PRO A 170 -14.10 15.49 2.77
N TRP A 171 -13.87 14.17 2.72
CA TRP A 171 -14.03 13.33 3.89
C TRP A 171 -13.27 12.01 3.80
N ILE A 172 -12.61 11.66 4.91
CA ILE A 172 -11.92 10.38 5.14
C ILE A 172 -12.34 9.85 6.51
N ASN A 173 -12.54 8.53 6.60
CA ASN A 173 -12.67 7.83 7.87
C ASN A 173 -11.67 6.67 7.89
N GLY A 174 -10.63 6.78 8.73
CA GLY A 174 -9.51 5.87 8.85
C GLY A 174 -8.16 6.57 8.63
N SER A 175 -7.20 5.85 8.08
CA SER A 175 -5.81 6.29 7.95
C SER A 175 -5.54 6.95 6.60
N TYR A 176 -5.11 8.21 6.60
CA TYR A 176 -4.61 8.90 5.40
C TYR A 176 -3.40 8.15 4.79
N ALA A 177 -2.45 7.75 5.65
CA ALA A 177 -1.26 7.02 5.21
C ALA A 177 -1.61 5.67 4.54
N ASN A 178 -2.71 5.01 4.98
CA ASN A 178 -3.24 3.83 4.30
C ASN A 178 -3.69 4.16 2.87
N VAL A 179 -4.34 5.30 2.66
CA VAL A 179 -4.77 5.72 1.31
C VAL A 179 -3.58 6.05 0.42
N VAL A 180 -2.51 6.66 0.97
CA VAL A 180 -1.25 6.91 0.25
C VAL A 180 -0.56 5.60 -0.14
N GLY A 181 -0.62 4.56 0.75
CA GLY A 181 -0.10 3.24 0.41
C GLY A 181 0.51 2.40 1.54
N LEU A 182 0.63 2.94 2.78
CA LEU A 182 1.15 2.20 3.93
C LEU A 182 0.56 2.76 5.23
N PRO A 183 -0.28 2.03 5.95
CA PRO A 183 -0.86 2.48 7.23
C PRO A 183 0.22 2.42 8.33
N LEU A 184 0.76 3.58 8.70
CA LEU A 184 1.99 3.70 9.49
C LEU A 184 1.84 3.19 10.93
N VAL A 185 0.71 3.44 11.58
CA VAL A 185 0.45 3.00 12.96
C VAL A 185 0.46 1.47 13.04
N GLU A 186 -0.28 0.83 12.16
CA GLU A 186 -0.39 -0.63 12.12
C GLU A 186 0.90 -1.28 11.62
N THR A 187 1.61 -0.64 10.70
CA THR A 187 2.93 -1.11 10.22
C THR A 187 3.94 -1.12 11.35
N LEU A 188 4.05 -0.02 12.10
CA LEU A 188 4.98 0.06 13.23
C LEU A 188 4.61 -0.94 14.33
N ALA A 189 3.32 -1.03 14.68
CA ALA A 189 2.85 -1.97 15.69
C ALA A 189 3.12 -3.44 15.26
N LEU A 190 2.95 -3.76 13.98
CA LEU A 190 3.21 -5.09 13.45
C LEU A 190 4.70 -5.44 13.54
N LEU A 191 5.58 -4.54 13.11
CA LEU A 191 7.04 -4.72 13.18
C LEU A 191 7.51 -4.90 14.63
N GLN A 192 7.11 -3.99 15.52
CA GLN A 192 7.50 -4.03 16.95
C GLN A 192 6.96 -5.28 17.66
N GLY A 193 5.72 -5.68 17.35
CA GLY A 193 5.11 -6.89 17.88
C GLY A 193 5.83 -8.18 17.47
N GLN A 194 6.60 -8.15 16.36
CA GLN A 194 7.44 -9.27 15.93
C GLN A 194 8.90 -9.14 16.38
N GLY A 195 9.22 -8.19 17.23
CA GLY A 195 10.55 -8.03 17.80
C GLY A 195 11.48 -7.10 17.04
N TRP A 196 11.04 -6.50 15.92
CA TRP A 196 11.82 -5.46 15.27
C TRP A 196 11.95 -4.23 16.20
N ARG A 197 13.16 -3.68 16.28
CA ARG A 197 13.45 -2.47 17.04
C ARG A 197 14.06 -1.44 16.11
N ARG A 198 13.73 -0.18 16.33
CA ARG A 198 14.41 0.91 15.64
C ARG A 198 15.89 0.88 16.00
N PRO A 199 16.79 1.07 15.01
CA PRO A 199 18.22 1.29 15.30
C PRO A 199 18.43 2.50 16.20
#